data_811c4262c2fa5350ccf8e3a4e17a8929
#
_entry.id   811c4262c2fa5350ccf8e3a4e17a8929
#
_cell.length_a   1.000
_cell.length_b   1.000
_cell.length_c   1.000
_cell.angle_alpha   90.00
_cell.angle_beta   90.00
_cell.angle_gamma   90.00
#
_symmetry.space_group_name_H-M   'P 1'
#
loop_
_entity.id
_entity.type
_entity.pdbx_description
1 polymer ?
#
loop_
_entity_poly.entity_id
_entity_poly.type
_entity_poly.pdbx_seq_one_letter_code
_entity_poly.pdbx_strand_id
1 'polypeptide(L)'
;MAINMPSLIVTVKQLAETVIQRSARGRVVLIVIDDTEGGDKVAVYKTKFDVDKTAYTADNYNDITAAFDTVVTYDATAGAYLGAPMSVTVFKMKSEETFDEHIAPLLNQYRFDWITAITDKTEVHTAVIAYVQAYNAKPYKNAKALVYKATEPDDKHVVNFTTDTYSTISAQDQPAWHLLGRICGIAAGLPMSRTLTYYSMSGIERVSEPEDMDAEVEKGHLFLWNDEDDVKLSREVNSLTTLEGDDTEDMRSIAIIEAIDQMTYDLKSAFKNDYVGKYKNSYDRQMLYVTAANAYFMMLELDEILNSDFDNAADIDVEAQRRAW
;
A
#
# COMPACT_ATOMS: atom_id res chain seq x y z
N MET A 1 -19.69 -56.68 -4.34
CA MET A 1 -20.10 -55.27 -4.10
C MET A 1 -18.98 -54.39 -4.54
N ALA A 2 -19.16 -53.62 -5.61
CA ALA A 2 -18.14 -52.70 -6.11
C ALA A 2 -18.15 -51.43 -5.24
N ILE A 3 -17.05 -51.16 -4.59
CA ILE A 3 -16.86 -49.94 -3.82
C ILE A 3 -16.65 -48.80 -4.82
N ASN A 4 -17.62 -47.89 -4.96
CA ASN A 4 -17.55 -46.74 -5.82
C ASN A 4 -16.61 -45.67 -5.20
N MET A 5 -15.43 -45.54 -5.73
CA MET A 5 -14.46 -44.49 -5.36
C MET A 5 -14.27 -43.37 -6.39
N PRO A 6 -15.15 -43.12 -7.40
CA PRO A 6 -14.84 -42.08 -8.42
C PRO A 6 -15.26 -40.66 -8.06
N SER A 7 -16.17 -40.45 -7.10
CA SER A 7 -16.73 -39.11 -6.83
C SER A 7 -15.79 -38.18 -6.03
N LEU A 8 -14.92 -38.73 -5.18
CA LEU A 8 -13.98 -37.97 -4.35
C LEU A 8 -12.82 -37.41 -5.18
N ILE A 9 -12.35 -38.14 -6.19
CA ILE A 9 -11.21 -37.72 -7.05
C ILE A 9 -11.60 -36.54 -7.96
N VAL A 10 -12.83 -36.51 -8.43
CA VAL A 10 -13.36 -35.43 -9.29
C VAL A 10 -13.50 -34.11 -8.51
N THR A 11 -13.90 -34.18 -7.26
CA THR A 11 -14.05 -33.00 -6.39
C THR A 11 -12.70 -32.36 -6.07
N VAL A 12 -11.65 -33.15 -5.81
CA VAL A 12 -10.29 -32.67 -5.55
C VAL A 12 -9.65 -32.03 -6.79
N LYS A 13 -9.90 -32.54 -8.00
CA LYS A 13 -9.41 -31.91 -9.24
C LYS A 13 -10.07 -30.57 -9.54
N GLN A 14 -11.35 -30.41 -9.26
CA GLN A 14 -12.06 -29.14 -9.45
C GLN A 14 -11.61 -28.07 -8.42
N LEU A 15 -11.24 -28.45 -7.22
CA LEU A 15 -10.69 -27.54 -6.21
C LEU A 15 -9.30 -27.01 -6.59
N ALA A 16 -8.50 -27.81 -7.29
CA ALA A 16 -7.17 -27.42 -7.74
C ALA A 16 -7.15 -26.42 -8.89
N GLU A 17 -8.25 -26.28 -9.65
CA GLU A 17 -8.37 -25.34 -10.79
C GLU A 17 -8.78 -23.91 -10.38
N THR A 18 -9.21 -23.69 -9.14
CA THR A 18 -9.72 -22.40 -8.65
C THR A 18 -8.97 -21.92 -7.41
N VAL A 19 -7.65 -21.80 -7.49
CA VAL A 19 -6.84 -21.20 -6.41
C VAL A 19 -6.83 -19.70 -6.58
N ILE A 20 -7.31 -18.96 -5.58
CA ILE A 20 -7.14 -17.51 -5.51
C ILE A 20 -5.68 -17.22 -5.19
N GLN A 21 -4.98 -16.61 -6.14
CA GLN A 21 -3.58 -16.24 -5.98
C GLN A 21 -3.48 -14.81 -5.46
N ARG A 22 -2.49 -14.55 -4.60
CA ARG A 22 -2.16 -13.18 -4.21
C ARG A 22 -1.76 -12.36 -5.42
N SER A 23 -2.32 -11.18 -5.54
CA SER A 23 -1.91 -10.22 -6.56
C SER A 23 -0.56 -9.58 -6.20
N ALA A 24 0.25 -9.31 -7.22
CA ALA A 24 1.46 -8.52 -7.02
C ALA A 24 1.10 -7.07 -6.66
N ARG A 25 1.64 -6.58 -5.55
CA ARG A 25 1.51 -5.20 -5.05
C ARG A 25 2.89 -4.54 -4.94
N GLY A 26 2.90 -3.29 -4.51
CA GLY A 26 4.13 -2.52 -4.34
C GLY A 26 4.40 -1.55 -5.49
N ARG A 27 3.35 -1.03 -6.13
CA ARG A 27 3.45 0.05 -7.12
C ARG A 27 3.36 1.39 -6.44
N VAL A 28 4.42 2.17 -6.53
CA VAL A 28 4.51 3.51 -5.95
C VAL A 28 4.33 4.56 -7.04
N VAL A 29 3.60 5.61 -6.71
CA VAL A 29 3.56 6.85 -7.48
C VAL A 29 4.25 7.94 -6.67
N LEU A 30 5.24 8.56 -7.27
CA LEU A 30 5.91 9.76 -6.75
C LEU A 30 5.57 10.96 -7.63
N ILE A 31 5.15 12.05 -7.01
CA ILE A 31 4.95 13.33 -7.68
C ILE A 31 6.09 14.23 -7.25
N VAL A 32 6.85 14.71 -8.20
CA VAL A 32 7.98 15.61 -7.95
C VAL A 32 7.74 16.94 -8.64
N ILE A 33 8.05 18.05 -7.96
CA ILE A 33 8.04 19.38 -8.55
C ILE A 33 9.42 19.64 -9.15
N ASP A 34 9.50 19.68 -10.48
CA ASP A 34 10.77 19.79 -11.18
C ASP A 34 10.63 20.53 -12.51
N ASP A 35 11.36 21.62 -12.65
CA ASP A 35 11.36 22.48 -13.85
C ASP A 35 12.50 22.14 -14.83
N THR A 36 13.31 21.09 -14.56
CA THR A 36 14.37 20.63 -15.46
C THR A 36 13.78 20.30 -16.83
N GLU A 37 14.35 20.88 -17.86
CA GLU A 37 13.95 20.58 -19.24
C GLU A 37 14.44 19.18 -19.65
N GLY A 38 13.62 18.48 -20.43
CA GLY A 38 13.91 17.12 -20.87
C GLY A 38 13.31 16.05 -19.94
N GLY A 39 13.41 14.81 -20.37
CA GLY A 39 12.74 13.68 -19.73
C GLY A 39 11.22 13.64 -19.98
N ASP A 40 10.64 12.49 -19.74
CA ASP A 40 9.20 12.29 -19.88
C ASP A 40 8.44 12.89 -18.68
N LYS A 41 7.22 13.41 -18.93
CA LYS A 41 6.34 13.89 -17.85
C LYS A 41 5.94 12.76 -16.90
N VAL A 42 5.90 11.53 -17.39
CA VAL A 42 5.64 10.31 -16.61
C VAL A 42 6.66 9.26 -16.98
N ALA A 43 7.42 8.79 -16.00
CA ALA A 43 8.42 7.74 -16.17
C ALA A 43 8.17 6.59 -15.18
N VAL A 44 8.40 5.34 -15.62
CA VAL A 44 8.23 4.14 -14.79
C VAL A 44 9.58 3.47 -14.62
N TYR A 45 10.00 3.33 -13.37
CA TYR A 45 11.25 2.72 -12.99
C TYR A 45 11.03 1.43 -12.21
N LYS A 46 11.83 0.41 -12.46
CA LYS A 46 11.81 -0.87 -11.72
C LYS A 46 12.97 -1.00 -10.74
N THR A 47 14.04 -0.27 -11.01
CA THR A 47 15.23 -0.24 -10.15
C THR A 47 15.76 1.18 -10.05
N LYS A 48 16.54 1.47 -9.01
CA LYS A 48 17.18 2.78 -8.86
C LYS A 48 18.16 3.12 -10.00
N PHE A 49 18.70 2.11 -10.68
CA PHE A 49 19.64 2.30 -11.79
C PHE A 49 18.96 2.71 -13.09
N ASP A 50 17.64 2.55 -13.20
CA ASP A 50 16.85 2.95 -14.37
C ASP A 50 16.55 4.46 -14.36
N VAL A 51 16.72 5.13 -13.20
CA VAL A 51 16.38 6.56 -13.05
C VAL A 51 17.38 7.43 -13.81
N ASP A 52 16.89 8.20 -14.77
CA ASP A 52 17.72 9.12 -15.55
C ASP A 52 18.07 10.37 -14.72
N LYS A 53 19.35 10.47 -14.34
CA LYS A 53 19.87 11.59 -13.55
C LYS A 53 19.74 12.95 -14.26
N THR A 54 19.69 12.96 -15.59
CA THR A 54 19.61 14.20 -16.36
C THR A 54 18.18 14.75 -16.48
N ALA A 55 17.19 13.92 -16.16
CA ALA A 55 15.77 14.30 -16.25
C ALA A 55 15.27 15.11 -15.03
N TYR A 56 16.03 15.15 -13.94
CA TYR A 56 15.63 15.73 -12.66
C TYR A 56 16.72 16.63 -12.06
N THR A 57 16.32 17.50 -11.14
CA THR A 57 17.26 18.16 -10.23
C THR A 57 18.00 17.12 -9.38
N ALA A 58 19.16 17.48 -8.81
CA ALA A 58 19.95 16.55 -8.00
C ALA A 58 19.17 16.04 -6.78
N ASP A 59 18.39 16.90 -6.13
CA ASP A 59 17.60 16.57 -4.96
C ASP A 59 16.46 15.62 -5.33
N ASN A 60 15.67 15.93 -6.36
CA ASN A 60 14.60 15.05 -6.84
C ASN A 60 15.12 13.69 -7.32
N TYR A 61 16.28 13.66 -8.00
CA TYR A 61 16.92 12.39 -8.37
C TYR A 61 17.27 11.54 -7.14
N ASN A 62 17.84 12.16 -6.10
CA ASN A 62 18.16 11.46 -4.85
C ASN A 62 16.88 10.94 -4.16
N ASP A 63 15.85 11.76 -4.07
CA ASP A 63 14.57 11.41 -3.42
C ASP A 63 13.85 10.28 -4.18
N ILE A 64 13.86 10.29 -5.51
CA ILE A 64 13.30 9.23 -6.35
C ILE A 64 14.09 7.93 -6.16
N THR A 65 15.41 7.99 -6.18
CA THR A 65 16.25 6.79 -6.00
C THR A 65 16.15 6.22 -4.59
N ALA A 66 15.95 7.07 -3.58
CA ALA A 66 15.75 6.66 -2.19
C ALA A 66 14.48 5.79 -1.99
N ALA A 67 13.48 5.89 -2.87
CA ALA A 67 12.32 5.00 -2.84
C ALA A 67 12.68 3.51 -3.04
N PHE A 68 13.84 3.23 -3.63
CA PHE A 68 14.36 1.88 -3.78
C PHE A 68 15.37 1.49 -2.69
N ASP A 69 15.80 2.42 -1.84
CA ASP A 69 16.75 2.19 -0.74
C ASP A 69 16.02 1.61 0.49
N THR A 70 15.36 0.50 0.28
CA THR A 70 14.74 -0.28 1.34
C THR A 70 15.77 -1.25 1.93
N VAL A 71 15.63 -1.59 3.22
CA VAL A 71 16.45 -2.67 3.80
C VAL A 71 15.95 -3.97 3.21
N VAL A 72 16.67 -4.46 2.23
CA VAL A 72 16.33 -5.68 1.52
C VAL A 72 16.77 -6.86 2.37
N THR A 73 15.82 -7.59 2.93
CA THR A 73 16.11 -8.87 3.57
C THR A 73 15.95 -9.96 2.52
N TYR A 74 17.03 -10.74 2.29
CA TYR A 74 16.94 -11.90 1.43
C TYR A 74 16.10 -12.98 2.11
N ASP A 75 15.01 -13.37 1.47
CA ASP A 75 14.23 -14.53 1.86
C ASP A 75 14.70 -15.76 1.09
N ALA A 76 15.38 -16.67 1.79
CA ALA A 76 15.89 -17.89 1.20
C ALA A 76 14.78 -18.84 0.71
N THR A 77 13.58 -18.76 1.28
CA THR A 77 12.42 -19.58 0.91
C THR A 77 11.79 -19.07 -0.38
N ALA A 78 11.68 -17.75 -0.52
CA ALA A 78 11.16 -17.13 -1.74
C ALA A 78 12.22 -17.02 -2.86
N GLY A 79 13.50 -17.20 -2.54
CA GLY A 79 14.62 -17.00 -3.49
C GLY A 79 14.71 -15.56 -4.00
N ALA A 80 14.18 -14.58 -3.24
CA ALA A 80 14.05 -13.19 -3.65
C ALA A 80 14.35 -12.23 -2.49
N TYR A 81 14.70 -11.02 -2.85
CA TYR A 81 14.81 -9.93 -1.91
C TYR A 81 13.41 -9.35 -1.67
N LEU A 82 12.97 -9.38 -0.41
CA LEU A 82 11.71 -8.78 0.03
C LEU A 82 11.99 -7.36 0.53
N GLY A 83 11.11 -6.43 0.20
CA GLY A 83 11.16 -5.07 0.73
C GLY A 83 11.41 -3.95 -0.29
N ALA A 84 11.63 -4.26 -1.57
CA ALA A 84 11.69 -3.26 -2.61
C ALA A 84 10.31 -3.06 -3.28
N PRO A 85 9.95 -1.82 -3.68
CA PRO A 85 8.75 -1.60 -4.46
C PRO A 85 8.85 -2.32 -5.81
N MET A 86 7.73 -2.84 -6.31
CA MET A 86 7.67 -3.51 -7.61
C MET A 86 7.95 -2.56 -8.77
N SER A 87 7.51 -1.32 -8.63
CA SER A 87 7.79 -0.23 -9.58
C SER A 87 7.52 1.12 -8.93
N VAL A 88 8.28 2.12 -9.36
CA VAL A 88 8.09 3.53 -9.01
C VAL A 88 7.73 4.28 -10.28
N THR A 89 6.53 4.86 -10.31
CA THR A 89 6.09 5.74 -11.39
C THR A 89 6.23 7.18 -10.95
N VAL A 90 7.08 7.93 -11.61
CA VAL A 90 7.33 9.34 -11.28
C VAL A 90 6.51 10.24 -12.20
N PHE A 91 5.75 11.13 -11.61
CA PHE A 91 5.04 12.21 -12.31
C PHE A 91 5.77 13.52 -12.04
N LYS A 92 6.26 14.12 -13.12
CA LYS A 92 6.95 15.41 -13.08
C LYS A 92 5.93 16.53 -13.25
N MET A 93 5.81 17.37 -12.23
CA MET A 93 4.96 18.55 -12.20
C MET A 93 5.85 19.79 -12.21
N LYS A 94 5.57 20.76 -13.06
CA LYS A 94 6.29 22.03 -13.04
C LYS A 94 5.83 22.90 -11.87
N SER A 95 6.66 23.84 -11.45
CA SER A 95 6.36 24.73 -10.32
C SER A 95 5.08 25.56 -10.51
N GLU A 96 4.71 25.86 -11.76
CA GLU A 96 3.52 26.62 -12.16
C GLU A 96 2.27 25.75 -12.37
N GLU A 97 2.44 24.40 -12.44
CA GLU A 97 1.37 23.44 -12.65
C GLU A 97 0.65 23.09 -11.35
N THR A 98 -0.62 22.70 -11.47
CA THR A 98 -1.43 22.20 -10.36
C THR A 98 -1.61 20.70 -10.48
N PHE A 99 -1.81 20.02 -9.35
CA PHE A 99 -2.05 18.56 -9.32
C PHE A 99 -3.32 18.20 -10.10
N ASP A 100 -4.41 18.90 -9.86
CA ASP A 100 -5.73 18.55 -10.40
C ASP A 100 -5.80 18.65 -11.92
N GLU A 101 -5.16 19.67 -12.49
CA GLU A 101 -5.21 19.92 -13.94
C GLU A 101 -4.19 19.09 -14.71
N HIS A 102 -3.01 18.84 -14.12
CA HIS A 102 -1.86 18.34 -14.87
C HIS A 102 -1.44 16.91 -14.50
N ILE A 103 -1.73 16.45 -13.28
CA ILE A 103 -1.33 15.13 -12.77
C ILE A 103 -2.52 14.17 -12.66
N ALA A 104 -3.61 14.59 -12.01
CA ALA A 104 -4.76 13.73 -11.75
C ALA A 104 -5.35 13.06 -13.01
N PRO A 105 -5.48 13.75 -14.18
CA PRO A 105 -5.95 13.10 -15.40
C PRO A 105 -5.04 11.99 -15.90
N LEU A 106 -3.72 12.14 -15.74
CA LEU A 106 -2.72 11.15 -16.15
C LEU A 106 -2.73 9.94 -15.21
N LEU A 107 -2.87 10.17 -13.90
CA LEU A 107 -2.95 9.10 -12.89
C LEU A 107 -4.07 8.08 -13.16
N ASN A 108 -5.17 8.48 -13.77
CA ASN A 108 -6.27 7.58 -14.10
C ASN A 108 -5.87 6.44 -15.06
N GLN A 109 -4.77 6.55 -15.77
CA GLN A 109 -4.25 5.54 -16.69
C GLN A 109 -3.34 4.51 -16.01
N TYR A 110 -2.93 4.79 -14.76
CA TYR A 110 -1.99 3.95 -14.02
C TYR A 110 -2.69 3.27 -12.84
N ARG A 111 -2.22 2.09 -12.51
CA ARG A 111 -2.55 1.41 -11.28
C ARG A 111 -1.41 1.62 -10.30
N PHE A 112 -1.75 2.00 -9.09
CA PHE A 112 -0.80 2.17 -7.99
C PHE A 112 -1.42 1.67 -6.69
N ASP A 113 -0.57 1.36 -5.73
CA ASP A 113 -0.94 0.92 -4.39
C ASP A 113 -0.64 2.03 -3.37
N TRP A 114 0.43 2.80 -3.61
CA TRP A 114 0.84 3.94 -2.80
C TRP A 114 1.13 5.18 -3.66
N ILE A 115 0.82 6.35 -3.12
CA ILE A 115 1.10 7.64 -3.76
C ILE A 115 1.63 8.64 -2.74
N THR A 116 2.62 9.43 -3.14
CA THR A 116 3.09 10.58 -2.36
C THR A 116 3.55 11.70 -3.29
N ALA A 117 3.52 12.93 -2.79
CA ALA A 117 4.14 14.08 -3.42
C ALA A 117 5.36 14.49 -2.60
N ILE A 118 6.54 14.54 -3.23
CA ILE A 118 7.79 14.93 -2.59
C ILE A 118 7.87 16.46 -2.60
N THR A 119 7.27 17.07 -1.59
CA THR A 119 7.17 18.54 -1.44
C THR A 119 6.70 18.89 -0.04
N ASP A 120 6.90 20.14 0.37
CA ASP A 120 6.31 20.73 1.58
C ASP A 120 4.99 21.47 1.32
N LYS A 121 4.54 21.55 0.05
CA LYS A 121 3.34 22.30 -0.34
C LYS A 121 2.07 21.60 0.14
N THR A 122 1.42 22.15 1.15
CA THR A 122 0.19 21.61 1.76
C THR A 122 -0.95 21.47 0.75
N GLU A 123 -1.07 22.39 -0.22
CA GLU A 123 -2.08 22.33 -1.27
C GLU A 123 -1.96 21.08 -2.15
N VAL A 124 -0.74 20.63 -2.43
CA VAL A 124 -0.50 19.40 -3.21
C VAL A 124 -0.91 18.18 -2.40
N HIS A 125 -0.56 18.14 -1.12
CA HIS A 125 -0.97 17.03 -0.23
C HIS A 125 -2.48 16.96 -0.07
N THR A 126 -3.16 18.11 0.06
CA THR A 126 -4.62 18.17 0.12
C THR A 126 -5.27 17.61 -1.16
N ALA A 127 -4.73 17.98 -2.32
CA ALA A 127 -5.22 17.47 -3.60
C ALA A 127 -4.97 15.95 -3.76
N VAL A 128 -3.83 15.43 -3.29
CA VAL A 128 -3.52 13.99 -3.27
C VAL A 128 -4.49 13.23 -2.37
N ILE A 129 -4.83 13.76 -1.18
CA ILE A 129 -5.84 13.16 -0.28
C ILE A 129 -7.19 13.06 -0.99
N ALA A 130 -7.69 14.18 -1.52
CA ALA A 130 -8.97 14.21 -2.22
C ALA A 130 -9.01 13.23 -3.42
N TYR A 131 -7.88 13.14 -4.15
CA TYR A 131 -7.78 12.22 -5.27
C TYR A 131 -7.84 10.75 -4.81
N VAL A 132 -7.12 10.37 -3.75
CA VAL A 132 -7.11 8.99 -3.23
C VAL A 132 -8.49 8.61 -2.69
N GLN A 133 -9.18 9.49 -1.98
CA GLN A 133 -10.54 9.28 -1.51
C GLN A 133 -11.51 9.02 -2.70
N ALA A 134 -11.44 9.86 -3.73
CA ALA A 134 -12.24 9.69 -4.94
C ALA A 134 -11.84 8.45 -5.75
N TYR A 135 -10.55 8.05 -5.71
CA TYR A 135 -10.05 6.85 -6.35
C TYR A 135 -10.59 5.59 -5.65
N ASN A 136 -10.53 5.54 -4.32
CA ASN A 136 -10.99 4.40 -3.51
C ASN A 136 -12.51 4.25 -3.49
N ALA A 137 -13.26 5.32 -3.75
CA ALA A 137 -14.72 5.24 -3.95
C ALA A 137 -15.12 4.45 -5.20
N LYS A 138 -14.18 4.19 -6.13
CA LYS A 138 -14.44 3.40 -7.35
C LYS A 138 -14.30 1.90 -7.07
N PRO A 139 -15.12 1.05 -7.69
CA PRO A 139 -15.00 -0.40 -7.53
C PRO A 139 -13.59 -0.92 -7.90
N TYR A 140 -13.07 -1.84 -7.12
CA TYR A 140 -11.76 -2.50 -7.33
C TYR A 140 -10.54 -1.57 -7.26
N LYS A 141 -10.68 -0.41 -6.60
CA LYS A 141 -9.61 0.55 -6.40
C LYS A 141 -9.32 0.69 -4.92
N ASN A 142 -8.08 0.44 -4.52
CA ASN A 142 -7.60 0.62 -3.16
C ASN A 142 -6.17 1.14 -3.25
N ALA A 143 -5.96 2.35 -2.78
CA ALA A 143 -4.64 2.98 -2.77
C ALA A 143 -4.48 3.79 -1.49
N LYS A 144 -3.25 4.03 -1.07
CA LYS A 144 -2.91 4.84 0.11
C LYS A 144 -2.09 6.05 -0.28
N ALA A 145 -2.32 7.14 0.43
CA ALA A 145 -1.55 8.36 0.32
C ALA A 145 -0.61 8.49 1.52
N LEU A 146 0.68 8.73 1.27
CA LEU A 146 1.59 9.25 2.26
C LEU A 146 1.70 10.75 2.06
N VAL A 147 1.33 11.53 3.06
CA VAL A 147 1.29 12.99 2.99
C VAL A 147 2.15 13.62 4.08
N TYR A 148 2.53 14.88 3.89
CA TYR A 148 3.37 15.60 4.83
C TYR A 148 2.58 16.70 5.55
N LYS A 149 2.50 16.59 6.86
CA LYS A 149 1.88 17.58 7.76
C LYS A 149 0.51 18.08 7.27
N ALA A 150 -0.31 17.16 6.76
CA ALA A 150 -1.67 17.47 6.38
C ALA A 150 -2.54 17.77 7.60
N THR A 151 -3.47 18.71 7.48
CA THR A 151 -4.37 19.09 8.56
C THR A 151 -5.50 18.07 8.67
N GLU A 152 -5.51 17.27 9.73
CA GLU A 152 -6.59 16.36 10.16
C GLU A 152 -7.26 15.60 8.99
N PRO A 153 -6.52 14.79 8.22
CA PRO A 153 -7.11 14.10 7.07
C PRO A 153 -8.15 13.04 7.42
N ASP A 154 -8.10 12.50 8.65
CA ASP A 154 -9.05 11.53 9.24
C ASP A 154 -9.54 10.45 8.26
N ASP A 155 -8.60 9.67 7.71
CA ASP A 155 -8.88 8.64 6.70
C ASP A 155 -7.91 7.46 6.87
N LYS A 156 -8.44 6.23 6.87
CA LYS A 156 -7.67 4.99 7.02
C LYS A 156 -6.72 4.69 5.85
N HIS A 157 -6.91 5.34 4.70
CA HIS A 157 -6.02 5.21 3.53
C HIS A 157 -5.05 6.39 3.40
N VAL A 158 -4.98 7.27 4.40
CA VAL A 158 -4.04 8.40 4.42
C VAL A 158 -3.09 8.24 5.60
N VAL A 159 -1.81 8.30 5.33
CA VAL A 159 -0.73 8.30 6.33
C VAL A 159 -0.12 9.68 6.40
N ASN A 160 -0.18 10.33 7.55
CA ASN A 160 0.29 11.69 7.77
C ASN A 160 1.67 11.69 8.43
N PHE A 161 2.71 11.97 7.68
CA PHE A 161 4.09 12.05 8.18
C PHE A 161 4.41 13.45 8.70
N THR A 162 4.93 13.56 9.92
CA THR A 162 5.02 14.85 10.63
C THR A 162 6.40 15.26 11.13
N THR A 163 7.45 14.45 10.98
CA THR A 163 8.83 14.85 11.34
C THR A 163 9.24 16.12 10.62
N ASP A 164 9.88 17.06 11.35
CA ASP A 164 10.33 18.34 10.78
C ASP A 164 11.61 18.20 9.99
N THR A 165 12.66 17.70 10.65
CA THR A 165 14.00 17.65 10.08
C THR A 165 14.69 16.33 10.38
N TYR A 166 15.65 15.99 9.52
CA TYR A 166 16.56 14.87 9.73
C TYR A 166 18.00 15.27 9.40
N SER A 167 18.95 14.56 9.95
CA SER A 167 20.39 14.74 9.73
C SER A 167 21.02 13.43 9.29
N THR A 168 21.99 13.54 8.40
CA THR A 168 22.84 12.44 7.94
C THR A 168 24.30 12.82 8.19
N ILE A 169 25.26 11.90 7.97
CA ILE A 169 26.70 12.16 8.06
C ILE A 169 27.10 13.38 7.21
N SER A 170 26.47 13.58 6.04
CA SER A 170 26.86 14.58 5.06
C SER A 170 26.03 15.86 5.11
N ALA A 171 24.83 15.85 5.70
CA ALA A 171 23.91 16.97 5.71
C ALA A 171 23.14 17.04 7.02
N GLN A 172 23.09 18.24 7.62
CA GLN A 172 22.40 18.48 8.90
C GLN A 172 21.08 19.22 8.65
N ASP A 173 20.09 18.94 9.50
CA ASP A 173 18.80 19.63 9.58
C ASP A 173 18.08 19.75 8.23
N GLN A 174 18.10 18.68 7.44
CA GLN A 174 17.39 18.64 6.16
C GLN A 174 15.88 18.51 6.39
N PRO A 175 15.04 19.16 5.57
CA PRO A 175 13.59 19.02 5.67
C PRO A 175 13.14 17.56 5.47
N ALA A 176 12.34 17.02 6.40
CA ALA A 176 12.01 15.60 6.39
C ALA A 176 11.02 15.17 5.28
N TRP A 177 10.40 16.12 4.55
CA TRP A 177 9.59 15.77 3.39
C TRP A 177 10.39 15.11 2.24
N HIS A 178 11.71 15.28 2.20
CA HIS A 178 12.59 14.53 1.29
C HIS A 178 12.56 13.01 1.54
N LEU A 179 12.18 12.57 2.73
CA LEU A 179 12.07 11.16 3.07
C LEU A 179 10.77 10.49 2.57
N LEU A 180 9.79 11.26 2.10
CA LEU A 180 8.49 10.74 1.68
C LEU A 180 8.61 9.66 0.61
N GLY A 181 9.46 9.86 -0.39
CA GLY A 181 9.72 8.86 -1.44
C GLY A 181 10.25 7.55 -0.85
N ARG A 182 11.21 7.64 0.07
CA ARG A 182 11.81 6.47 0.74
C ARG A 182 10.81 5.74 1.62
N ILE A 183 10.07 6.46 2.46
CA ILE A 183 9.05 5.86 3.35
C ILE A 183 7.95 5.19 2.53
N CYS A 184 7.49 5.83 1.46
CA CYS A 184 6.50 5.28 0.55
C CYS A 184 7.01 4.01 -0.15
N GLY A 185 8.27 3.98 -0.57
CA GLY A 185 8.93 2.81 -1.15
C GLY A 185 9.04 1.65 -0.16
N ILE A 186 9.41 1.93 1.10
CA ILE A 186 9.44 0.94 2.19
C ILE A 186 8.04 0.37 2.42
N ALA A 187 7.03 1.22 2.61
CA ALA A 187 5.66 0.80 2.87
C ALA A 187 5.11 -0.09 1.75
N ALA A 188 5.37 0.28 0.50
CA ALA A 188 4.94 -0.49 -0.67
C ALA A 188 5.69 -1.82 -0.84
N GLY A 189 6.92 -1.91 -0.38
CA GLY A 189 7.79 -3.08 -0.54
C GLY A 189 7.66 -4.11 0.59
N LEU A 190 7.08 -3.74 1.74
CA LEU A 190 6.95 -4.66 2.87
C LEU A 190 5.97 -5.79 2.56
N PRO A 191 6.31 -7.04 2.94
CA PRO A 191 5.35 -8.14 2.92
C PRO A 191 4.26 -7.94 3.97
N MET A 192 3.07 -8.48 3.75
CA MET A 192 1.91 -8.35 4.66
C MET A 192 2.16 -8.92 6.08
N SER A 193 3.17 -9.77 6.23
CA SER A 193 3.59 -10.32 7.53
C SER A 193 4.50 -9.39 8.34
N ARG A 194 4.79 -8.19 7.84
CA ARG A 194 5.64 -7.20 8.49
C ARG A 194 4.94 -5.86 8.62
N THR A 195 5.37 -5.07 9.61
CA THR A 195 4.85 -3.76 9.95
C THR A 195 5.92 -2.69 9.77
N LEU A 196 5.51 -1.45 9.58
CA LEU A 196 6.39 -0.28 9.61
C LEU A 196 6.82 0.14 11.02
N THR A 197 6.15 -0.38 12.06
CA THR A 197 6.46 -0.06 13.46
C THR A 197 7.91 -0.36 13.77
N TYR A 198 8.63 0.65 14.23
CA TYR A 198 10.05 0.60 14.59
C TYR A 198 10.98 0.17 13.44
N TYR A 199 10.55 0.41 12.21
CA TYR A 199 11.41 0.16 11.05
C TYR A 199 12.63 1.10 11.08
N SER A 200 13.85 0.52 11.05
CA SER A 200 15.09 1.28 11.09
C SER A 200 15.33 2.05 9.79
N MET A 201 15.61 3.34 9.90
CA MET A 201 15.90 4.24 8.79
C MET A 201 17.40 4.42 8.60
N SER A 202 18.06 3.38 8.13
CA SER A 202 19.53 3.36 7.95
C SER A 202 20.05 4.58 7.19
N GLY A 203 21.18 5.14 7.65
CA GLY A 203 21.82 6.31 7.06
C GLY A 203 21.28 7.65 7.55
N ILE A 204 20.28 7.66 8.43
CA ILE A 204 19.85 8.82 9.18
C ILE A 204 20.48 8.74 10.56
N GLU A 205 21.16 9.80 10.99
CA GLU A 205 21.83 9.84 12.30
C GLU A 205 20.95 10.44 13.39
N ARG A 206 20.10 11.38 13.02
CA ARG A 206 19.28 12.11 13.97
C ARG A 206 18.05 12.71 13.29
N VAL A 207 16.96 12.84 14.08
CA VAL A 207 15.72 13.53 13.67
C VAL A 207 15.24 14.48 14.77
N SER A 208 14.43 15.46 14.38
CA SER A 208 13.61 16.22 15.31
C SER A 208 12.47 15.35 15.83
N GLU A 209 12.28 15.34 17.14
CA GLU A 209 11.25 14.57 17.83
C GLU A 209 10.11 15.46 18.30
N PRO A 210 8.86 14.97 18.31
CA PRO A 210 7.77 15.66 18.99
C PRO A 210 7.97 15.64 20.50
N GLU A 211 7.40 16.62 21.21
CA GLU A 211 7.47 16.68 22.67
C GLU A 211 6.72 15.53 23.36
N ASP A 212 5.61 15.09 22.78
CA ASP A 212 4.78 14.00 23.28
C ASP A 212 4.47 13.02 22.12
N MET A 213 5.24 11.93 22.09
CA MET A 213 5.13 10.90 21.04
C MET A 213 3.81 10.15 21.10
N ASP A 214 3.28 9.87 22.30
CA ASP A 214 2.02 9.14 22.46
C ASP A 214 0.86 9.99 21.96
N ALA A 215 0.83 11.27 22.27
CA ALA A 215 -0.19 12.19 21.77
C ALA A 215 -0.14 12.33 20.24
N GLU A 216 1.03 12.27 19.61
CA GLU A 216 1.14 12.32 18.16
C GLU A 216 0.63 11.02 17.50
N VAL A 217 0.90 9.86 18.09
CA VAL A 217 0.34 8.57 17.65
C VAL A 217 -1.21 8.58 17.78
N GLU A 218 -1.74 9.11 18.87
CA GLU A 218 -3.19 9.24 19.07
C GLU A 218 -3.86 10.13 18.01
N LYS A 219 -3.17 11.15 17.52
CA LYS A 219 -3.64 12.00 16.40
C LYS A 219 -3.52 11.33 15.02
N GLY A 220 -3.02 10.11 14.94
CA GLY A 220 -2.80 9.39 13.68
C GLY A 220 -1.59 9.90 12.88
N HIS A 221 -0.55 10.38 13.57
CA HIS A 221 0.68 10.87 12.96
C HIS A 221 1.75 9.78 12.93
N LEU A 222 2.37 9.61 11.78
CA LEU A 222 3.59 8.84 11.58
C LEU A 222 4.79 9.78 11.66
N PHE A 223 5.79 9.44 12.44
CA PHE A 223 7.02 10.25 12.59
C PHE A 223 8.24 9.36 12.81
N LEU A 224 9.42 9.98 12.76
CA LEU A 224 10.68 9.35 13.10
C LEU A 224 11.08 9.75 14.52
N TRP A 225 11.79 8.85 15.19
CA TRP A 225 12.33 9.08 16.53
C TRP A 225 13.72 8.48 16.67
N ASN A 226 14.51 9.01 17.61
CA ASN A 226 15.87 8.57 17.89
C ASN A 226 15.83 7.46 18.95
N ASP A 227 16.22 6.25 18.57
CA ASP A 227 16.30 5.09 19.46
C ASP A 227 17.79 4.77 19.70
N GLU A 228 18.37 5.40 20.72
CA GLU A 228 19.80 5.29 21.07
C GLU A 228 20.71 5.62 19.88
N ASP A 229 21.23 4.61 19.19
CA ASP A 229 22.16 4.73 18.06
C ASP A 229 21.46 4.59 16.68
N ASP A 230 20.12 4.51 16.65
CA ASP A 230 19.35 4.28 15.44
C ASP A 230 18.17 5.24 15.32
N VAL A 231 17.72 5.50 14.10
CA VAL A 231 16.51 6.27 13.85
C VAL A 231 15.44 5.33 13.32
N LYS A 232 14.27 5.33 13.94
CA LYS A 232 13.17 4.42 13.62
C LYS A 232 11.89 5.18 13.31
N LEU A 233 11.03 4.54 12.50
CA LEU A 233 9.63 4.94 12.37
C LEU A 233 8.91 4.70 13.70
N SER A 234 7.99 5.57 14.05
CA SER A 234 7.09 5.42 15.19
C SER A 234 6.17 4.19 15.01
N ARG A 235 5.21 4.04 15.90
CA ARG A 235 4.12 3.09 15.67
C ARG A 235 3.43 3.41 14.34
N GLU A 236 3.20 2.40 13.52
CA GLU A 236 2.53 2.56 12.24
C GLU A 236 1.04 2.88 12.44
N VAL A 237 0.68 4.11 12.26
CA VAL A 237 -0.72 4.55 12.29
C VAL A 237 -1.05 5.30 11.00
N ASN A 238 -2.27 5.11 10.52
CA ASN A 238 -2.86 5.99 9.53
C ASN A 238 -3.56 7.16 10.24
N SER A 239 -4.12 8.08 9.47
CA SER A 239 -4.72 9.29 10.01
C SER A 239 -6.16 9.13 10.54
N LEU A 240 -6.70 7.92 10.58
CA LEU A 240 -8.04 7.66 11.12
C LEU A 240 -8.06 7.95 12.62
N THR A 241 -8.90 8.89 13.03
CA THR A 241 -9.11 9.28 14.44
C THR A 241 -10.55 9.16 14.86
N THR A 242 -11.50 9.35 13.92
CA THR A 242 -12.93 9.23 14.14
C THR A 242 -13.41 7.89 13.63
N LEU A 243 -13.96 7.05 14.51
CA LEU A 243 -14.48 5.73 14.14
C LEU A 243 -15.95 5.86 13.79
N GLU A 244 -16.31 5.59 12.54
CA GLU A 244 -17.69 5.66 12.05
C GLU A 244 -18.12 4.33 11.40
N GLY A 245 -19.39 3.98 11.56
CA GLY A 245 -19.97 2.79 10.94
C GLY A 245 -19.33 1.50 11.43
N ASP A 246 -18.62 0.78 10.54
CA ASP A 246 -17.95 -0.49 10.83
C ASP A 246 -16.46 -0.31 11.18
N ASP A 247 -15.98 0.93 11.34
CA ASP A 247 -14.58 1.17 11.68
C ASP A 247 -14.26 0.75 13.11
N THR A 248 -13.11 0.14 13.31
CA THR A 248 -12.59 -0.31 14.60
C THR A 248 -11.23 0.31 14.88
N GLU A 249 -10.80 0.32 16.16
CA GLU A 249 -9.47 0.81 16.55
C GLU A 249 -8.33 0.12 15.77
N ASP A 250 -8.48 -1.15 15.44
CA ASP A 250 -7.48 -1.90 14.70
C ASP A 250 -7.25 -1.34 13.28
N MET A 251 -8.27 -0.71 12.69
CA MET A 251 -8.18 -0.08 11.36
C MET A 251 -7.29 1.17 11.34
N ARG A 252 -6.80 1.63 12.48
CA ARG A 252 -5.76 2.66 12.56
C ARG A 252 -4.37 2.13 12.17
N SER A 253 -4.17 0.81 12.13
CA SER A 253 -2.93 0.19 11.68
C SER A 253 -2.83 0.18 10.16
N ILE A 254 -1.68 0.62 9.63
CA ILE A 254 -1.38 0.61 8.19
C ILE A 254 -1.34 -0.84 7.67
N ALA A 255 -0.73 -1.77 8.41
CA ALA A 255 -0.63 -3.17 8.01
C ALA A 255 -2.00 -3.85 7.92
N ILE A 256 -2.91 -3.53 8.83
CA ILE A 256 -4.27 -4.09 8.82
C ILE A 256 -5.04 -3.59 7.59
N ILE A 257 -4.96 -2.30 7.28
CA ILE A 257 -5.60 -1.75 6.06
C ILE A 257 -4.96 -2.33 4.80
N GLU A 258 -3.63 -2.53 4.77
CA GLU A 258 -2.96 -3.22 3.66
C GLU A 258 -3.50 -4.64 3.46
N ALA A 259 -3.65 -5.41 4.53
CA ALA A 259 -4.18 -6.76 4.49
C ALA A 259 -5.63 -6.79 3.99
N ILE A 260 -6.50 -5.94 4.54
CA ILE A 260 -7.92 -5.83 4.13
C ILE A 260 -8.03 -5.45 2.65
N ASP A 261 -7.27 -4.46 2.20
CA ASP A 261 -7.27 -3.99 0.82
C ASP A 261 -6.81 -5.09 -0.14
N GLN A 262 -5.75 -5.82 0.21
CA GLN A 262 -5.24 -6.89 -0.62
C GLN A 262 -6.22 -8.06 -0.70
N MET A 263 -6.73 -8.54 0.43
CA MET A 263 -7.75 -9.60 0.47
C MET A 263 -8.96 -9.23 -0.38
N THR A 264 -9.48 -8.02 -0.19
CA THR A 264 -10.62 -7.50 -0.95
C THR A 264 -10.33 -7.48 -2.45
N TYR A 265 -9.16 -7.03 -2.84
CA TYR A 265 -8.75 -6.98 -4.24
C TYR A 265 -8.61 -8.39 -4.84
N ASP A 266 -7.95 -9.31 -4.14
CA ASP A 266 -7.68 -10.66 -4.61
C ASP A 266 -8.99 -11.44 -4.81
N LEU A 267 -9.89 -11.39 -3.84
CA LEU A 267 -11.23 -11.99 -3.93
C LEU A 267 -12.02 -11.41 -5.11
N LYS A 268 -12.15 -10.09 -5.20
CA LYS A 268 -12.88 -9.43 -6.29
C LYS A 268 -12.26 -9.72 -7.66
N SER A 269 -10.93 -9.76 -7.75
CA SER A 269 -10.23 -10.05 -9.01
C SER A 269 -10.43 -11.48 -9.45
N ALA A 270 -10.35 -12.45 -8.54
CA ALA A 270 -10.62 -13.85 -8.81
C ALA A 270 -12.07 -14.04 -9.29
N PHE A 271 -13.04 -13.44 -8.59
CA PHE A 271 -14.43 -13.49 -9.01
C PHE A 271 -14.64 -12.94 -10.42
N LYS A 272 -14.11 -11.74 -10.68
CA LYS A 272 -14.21 -11.08 -11.98
C LYS A 272 -13.56 -11.89 -13.10
N ASN A 273 -12.36 -12.41 -12.86
CA ASN A 273 -11.55 -13.02 -13.92
C ASN A 273 -11.94 -14.48 -14.18
N ASP A 274 -12.37 -15.21 -13.15
CA ASP A 274 -12.55 -16.65 -13.22
C ASP A 274 -14.01 -17.10 -13.26
N TYR A 275 -14.95 -16.25 -12.82
CA TYR A 275 -16.37 -16.59 -12.74
C TYR A 275 -17.25 -15.73 -13.65
N VAL A 276 -17.05 -14.41 -13.66
CA VAL A 276 -17.92 -13.51 -14.44
C VAL A 276 -17.79 -13.78 -15.94
N GLY A 277 -18.92 -14.04 -16.58
CA GLY A 277 -18.98 -14.31 -18.03
C GLY A 277 -18.53 -15.72 -18.45
N LYS A 278 -17.95 -16.52 -17.52
CA LYS A 278 -17.52 -17.89 -17.81
C LYS A 278 -18.54 -18.95 -17.37
N TYR A 279 -19.28 -18.67 -16.32
CA TYR A 279 -20.24 -19.62 -15.75
C TYR A 279 -21.61 -18.98 -15.58
N LYS A 280 -22.66 -19.78 -15.65
CA LYS A 280 -24.00 -19.38 -15.21
C LYS A 280 -24.01 -19.27 -13.69
N ASN A 281 -24.71 -18.27 -13.17
CA ASN A 281 -24.88 -18.11 -11.74
C ASN A 281 -25.80 -19.20 -11.19
N SER A 282 -25.22 -20.28 -10.69
CA SER A 282 -25.91 -21.40 -10.04
C SER A 282 -25.35 -21.57 -8.63
N TYR A 283 -26.13 -22.16 -7.73
CA TYR A 283 -25.70 -22.44 -6.37
C TYR A 283 -24.38 -23.20 -6.31
N ASP A 284 -24.21 -24.25 -7.12
CA ASP A 284 -22.99 -25.06 -7.15
C ASP A 284 -21.76 -24.22 -7.54
N ARG A 285 -21.91 -23.23 -8.44
CA ARG A 285 -20.82 -22.35 -8.84
C ARG A 285 -20.50 -21.30 -7.80
N GLN A 286 -21.51 -20.83 -7.06
CA GLN A 286 -21.31 -19.96 -5.91
C GLN A 286 -20.55 -20.69 -4.80
N MET A 287 -20.93 -21.93 -4.48
CA MET A 287 -20.23 -22.76 -3.50
C MET A 287 -18.80 -23.08 -3.92
N LEU A 288 -18.53 -23.21 -5.21
CA LEU A 288 -17.17 -23.39 -5.71
C LEU A 288 -16.28 -22.14 -5.42
N TYR A 289 -16.85 -20.95 -5.62
CA TYR A 289 -16.15 -19.71 -5.27
C TYR A 289 -15.96 -19.56 -3.75
N VAL A 290 -16.97 -19.85 -2.95
CA VAL A 290 -16.88 -19.85 -1.47
C VAL A 290 -15.77 -20.79 -1.00
N THR A 291 -15.69 -22.00 -1.59
CA THR A 291 -14.63 -22.95 -1.26
C THR A 291 -13.23 -22.41 -1.62
N ALA A 292 -13.10 -21.74 -2.76
CA ALA A 292 -11.84 -21.12 -3.16
C ALA A 292 -11.46 -19.95 -2.23
N ALA A 293 -12.43 -19.13 -1.79
CA ALA A 293 -12.21 -18.06 -0.82
C ALA A 293 -11.78 -18.60 0.55
N ASN A 294 -12.41 -19.66 1.03
CA ASN A 294 -12.02 -20.29 2.30
C ASN A 294 -10.62 -20.93 2.22
N ALA A 295 -10.25 -21.53 1.09
CA ALA A 295 -8.90 -22.03 0.88
C ALA A 295 -7.85 -20.88 0.88
N TYR A 296 -8.22 -19.71 0.35
CA TYR A 296 -7.39 -18.51 0.39
C TYR A 296 -7.21 -17.99 1.82
N PHE A 297 -8.26 -17.94 2.64
CA PHE A 297 -8.15 -17.55 4.05
C PHE A 297 -7.27 -18.51 4.85
N MET A 298 -7.41 -19.82 4.67
CA MET A 298 -6.53 -20.80 5.29
C MET A 298 -5.04 -20.59 4.92
N MET A 299 -4.76 -20.17 3.68
CA MET A 299 -3.39 -19.85 3.27
C MET A 299 -2.88 -18.59 3.98
N LEU A 300 -3.74 -17.57 4.19
CA LEU A 300 -3.37 -16.37 4.95
C LEU A 300 -3.17 -16.65 6.45
N GLU A 301 -3.88 -17.62 7.02
CA GLU A 301 -3.64 -18.09 8.39
C GLU A 301 -2.29 -18.81 8.52
N LEU A 302 -1.94 -19.65 7.54
CA LEU A 302 -0.63 -20.34 7.52
C LEU A 302 0.54 -19.36 7.38
N ASP A 303 0.31 -18.24 6.72
CA ASP A 303 1.30 -17.15 6.58
C ASP A 303 1.24 -16.14 7.74
N GLU A 304 0.49 -16.43 8.79
CA GLU A 304 0.33 -15.59 10.00
C GLU A 304 -0.21 -14.17 9.69
N ILE A 305 -0.96 -14.00 8.60
CA ILE A 305 -1.61 -12.74 8.23
C ILE A 305 -2.99 -12.64 8.88
N LEU A 306 -3.73 -13.75 8.90
CA LEU A 306 -4.98 -13.88 9.65
C LEU A 306 -4.74 -14.70 10.91
N ASN A 307 -5.40 -14.31 12.00
CA ASN A 307 -5.36 -15.08 13.24
C ASN A 307 -6.31 -16.28 13.14
N SER A 308 -5.77 -17.49 13.30
CA SER A 308 -6.52 -18.76 13.26
C SER A 308 -7.48 -18.97 14.43
N ASP A 309 -7.44 -18.13 15.48
CA ASP A 309 -8.38 -18.17 16.60
C ASP A 309 -9.78 -17.64 16.23
N PHE A 310 -9.91 -17.02 15.05
CA PHE A 310 -11.16 -16.49 14.54
C PHE A 310 -11.72 -17.38 13.42
N ASP A 311 -13.04 -17.32 13.22
CA ASP A 311 -13.72 -18.02 12.11
C ASP A 311 -13.56 -17.19 10.82
N ASN A 312 -12.43 -17.37 10.14
CA ASN A 312 -12.13 -16.73 8.87
C ASN A 312 -12.81 -17.48 7.71
N ALA A 313 -14.09 -17.28 7.54
CA ALA A 313 -14.89 -18.02 6.56
C ALA A 313 -15.70 -17.08 5.64
N ALA A 314 -15.77 -17.45 4.35
CA ALA A 314 -16.71 -16.89 3.42
C ALA A 314 -17.98 -17.73 3.38
N ASP A 315 -19.15 -17.09 3.20
CA ASP A 315 -20.43 -17.74 3.01
C ASP A 315 -21.29 -16.95 2.02
N ILE A 316 -22.42 -17.54 1.61
CA ILE A 316 -23.38 -16.89 0.72
C ILE A 316 -24.37 -16.09 1.55
N ASP A 317 -24.50 -14.79 1.26
CA ASP A 317 -25.59 -13.97 1.78
C ASP A 317 -26.91 -14.36 1.12
N VAL A 318 -27.61 -15.31 1.76
CA VAL A 318 -28.89 -15.84 1.28
C VAL A 318 -29.98 -14.78 1.22
N GLU A 319 -29.95 -13.81 2.12
CA GLU A 319 -30.94 -12.73 2.17
C GLU A 319 -30.74 -11.72 1.03
N ALA A 320 -29.47 -11.33 0.75
CA ALA A 320 -29.15 -10.51 -0.41
C ALA A 320 -29.48 -11.24 -1.71
N GLN A 321 -29.23 -12.53 -1.79
CA GLN A 321 -29.56 -13.36 -2.95
C GLN A 321 -31.09 -13.41 -3.20
N ARG A 322 -31.90 -13.60 -2.14
CA ARG A 322 -33.35 -13.58 -2.26
C ARG A 322 -33.93 -12.24 -2.72
N ARG A 323 -33.28 -11.13 -2.31
CA ARG A 323 -33.71 -9.79 -2.74
C ARG A 323 -33.34 -9.48 -4.18
N ALA A 324 -32.34 -10.15 -4.74
CA ALA A 324 -31.88 -9.94 -6.11
C ALA A 324 -32.70 -10.73 -7.15
N TRP A 325 -33.54 -11.66 -6.73
CA TRP A 325 -34.47 -12.46 -7.56
C TRP A 325 -35.92 -11.98 -7.40
#